data_9d244542f20471ec9189dc8e000e7084
#
_entry.id   9d244542f20471ec9189dc8e000e7084
#
_cell.length_a   1.000
_cell.length_b   1.000
_cell.length_c   1.000
_cell.angle_alpha   90.00
_cell.angle_beta   90.00
_cell.angle_gamma   90.00
#
_symmetry.space_group_name_H-M   'P 1'
#
loop_
_entity.id
_entity.type
_entity.pdbx_description
1 polymer ?
#
loop_
_entity_poly.entity_id
_entity_poly.type
_entity_poly.pdbx_seq_one_letter_code
_entity_poly.pdbx_strand_id
1 'polypeptide(L)'
;MLLTIIFVLALHLIADFILQPNWVQTYKSQDNMVLLLHVTIYSYVVSTGVLIVAPWELALLYGVLSGALHYLVDFCTSRVITWQARKLKMIENTEDKPIFERLDIYSLCVLLGVDQLLHQACLIAALPLIL
;
A
#
# COMPACT_ATOMS: atom_id res chain seq x y z
N MET A 1 -12.42 -5.42 -19.82
CA MET A 1 -12.67 -5.53 -18.36
C MET A 1 -11.65 -6.43 -17.63
N LEU A 2 -11.60 -7.76 -17.85
CA LEU A 2 -10.65 -8.63 -17.12
C LEU A 2 -9.18 -8.21 -17.29
N LEU A 3 -8.74 -7.93 -18.50
CA LEU A 3 -7.38 -7.46 -18.78
C LEU A 3 -7.07 -6.14 -18.09
N THR A 4 -8.03 -5.22 -18.01
CA THR A 4 -7.86 -3.94 -17.31
C THR A 4 -7.70 -4.15 -15.81
N ILE A 5 -8.47 -5.08 -15.23
CA ILE A 5 -8.33 -5.45 -13.81
C ILE A 5 -6.92 -6.00 -13.55
N ILE A 6 -6.47 -7.00 -14.33
CA ILE A 6 -5.15 -7.59 -14.18
C ILE A 6 -4.05 -6.53 -14.34
N PHE A 7 -4.19 -5.64 -15.32
CA PHE A 7 -3.25 -4.56 -15.58
C PHE A 7 -3.13 -3.60 -14.38
N VAL A 8 -4.26 -3.15 -13.84
CA VAL A 8 -4.29 -2.24 -12.68
C VAL A 8 -3.73 -2.91 -11.42
N LEU A 9 -4.02 -4.19 -11.20
CA LEU A 9 -3.42 -4.95 -10.09
C LEU A 9 -1.92 -5.12 -10.27
N ALA A 10 -1.44 -5.32 -11.49
CA ALA A 10 0.01 -5.37 -11.77
C ALA A 10 0.68 -4.01 -11.54
N LEU A 11 0.06 -2.91 -11.95
CA LEU A 11 0.55 -1.55 -11.64
C LEU A 11 0.65 -1.32 -10.13
N HIS A 12 -0.36 -1.76 -9.36
CA HIS A 12 -0.33 -1.68 -7.90
C HIS A 12 0.86 -2.43 -7.32
N LEU A 13 1.08 -3.69 -7.72
CA LEU A 13 2.23 -4.47 -7.23
C LEU A 13 3.58 -3.82 -7.57
N ILE A 14 3.72 -3.26 -8.77
CA ILE A 14 4.93 -2.54 -9.17
C ILE A 14 5.13 -1.30 -8.29
N ALA A 15 4.10 -0.50 -8.10
CA ALA A 15 4.18 0.76 -7.36
C ALA A 15 4.41 0.55 -5.86
N ASP A 16 3.77 -0.47 -5.27
CA ASP A 16 3.78 -0.72 -3.82
C ASP A 16 4.96 -1.59 -3.35
N PHE A 17 5.45 -2.52 -4.19
CA PHE A 17 6.53 -3.43 -3.79
C PHE A 17 7.84 -3.18 -4.54
N ILE A 18 7.80 -3.03 -5.88
CA ILE A 18 9.04 -2.95 -6.66
C ILE A 18 9.67 -1.56 -6.55
N LEU A 19 8.85 -0.51 -6.56
CA LEU A 19 9.31 0.88 -6.51
C LEU A 19 9.37 1.45 -5.10
N GLN A 20 9.00 0.67 -4.08
CA GLN A 20 9.12 1.08 -2.68
C GLN A 20 10.51 0.75 -2.13
N PRO A 21 11.37 1.74 -1.80
CA PRO A 21 12.66 1.49 -1.14
C PRO A 21 12.47 0.94 0.28
N ASN A 22 13.41 0.11 0.75
CA ASN A 22 13.36 -0.51 2.09
C ASN A 22 13.20 0.51 3.23
N TRP A 23 13.82 1.69 3.12
CA TRP A 23 13.70 2.72 4.14
C TRP A 23 12.26 3.28 4.22
N VAL A 24 11.55 3.42 3.11
CA VAL A 24 10.14 3.83 3.11
C VAL A 24 9.29 2.79 3.82
N GLN A 25 9.47 1.52 3.51
CA GLN A 25 8.76 0.42 4.19
C GLN A 25 8.98 0.47 5.72
N THR A 26 10.18 0.82 6.17
CA THR A 26 10.50 0.89 7.60
C THR A 26 9.87 2.08 8.29
N TYR A 27 9.86 3.25 7.65
CA TYR A 27 9.48 4.50 8.29
C TYR A 27 8.05 4.96 8.01
N LYS A 28 7.36 4.47 6.96
CA LYS A 28 6.00 4.90 6.61
C LYS A 28 4.96 4.70 7.73
N SER A 29 5.21 3.76 8.66
CA SER A 29 4.34 3.55 9.83
C SER A 29 4.57 4.54 10.97
N GLN A 30 5.68 5.27 10.95
CA GLN A 30 6.09 6.17 12.02
C GLN A 30 6.07 7.64 11.59
N ASP A 31 6.28 7.90 10.29
CA ASP A 31 6.36 9.25 9.73
C ASP A 31 5.33 9.42 8.60
N ASN A 32 4.41 10.36 8.81
CA ASN A 32 3.37 10.68 7.83
C ASN A 32 3.93 11.29 6.53
N MET A 33 5.08 11.98 6.60
CA MET A 33 5.70 12.56 5.41
C MET A 33 6.30 11.47 4.52
N VAL A 34 6.89 10.43 5.13
CA VAL A 34 7.38 9.25 4.42
C VAL A 34 6.21 8.50 3.76
N LEU A 35 5.10 8.33 4.47
CA LEU A 35 3.88 7.74 3.93
C LEU A 35 3.34 8.58 2.77
N LEU A 36 3.29 9.90 2.91
CA LEU A 36 2.82 10.81 1.85
C LEU A 36 3.71 10.72 0.60
N LEU A 37 5.04 10.68 0.80
CA LEU A 37 5.98 10.49 -0.31
C LEU A 37 5.73 9.17 -1.05
N HIS A 38 5.57 8.07 -0.31
CA HIS A 38 5.25 6.77 -0.88
C HIS A 38 3.99 6.83 -1.75
N VAL A 39 2.90 7.36 -1.18
CA VAL A 39 1.62 7.47 -1.87
C VAL A 39 1.69 8.41 -3.08
N THR A 40 2.51 9.45 -3.04
CA THR A 40 2.72 10.34 -4.20
C THR A 40 3.38 9.59 -5.36
N ILE A 41 4.41 8.80 -5.07
CA ILE A 41 5.07 7.93 -6.08
C ILE A 41 4.07 6.91 -6.61
N TYR A 42 3.33 6.26 -5.73
CA TYR A 42 2.27 5.32 -6.09
C TYR A 42 1.23 5.93 -7.04
N SER A 43 0.67 7.09 -6.67
CA SER A 43 -0.30 7.81 -7.50
C SER A 43 0.24 8.17 -8.87
N TYR A 44 1.50 8.62 -8.94
CA TYR A 44 2.17 8.95 -10.20
C TYR A 44 2.31 7.72 -11.10
N VAL A 45 2.73 6.59 -10.57
CA VAL A 45 2.89 5.32 -11.32
C VAL A 45 1.55 4.83 -11.84
N VAL A 46 0.52 4.83 -10.99
CA VAL A 46 -0.83 4.39 -11.37
C VAL A 46 -1.42 5.33 -12.42
N SER A 47 -1.35 6.66 -12.23
CA SER A 47 -1.83 7.63 -13.23
C SER A 47 -1.15 7.42 -14.58
N THR A 48 0.18 7.33 -14.57
CA THR A 48 0.97 7.17 -15.81
C THR A 48 0.66 5.86 -16.51
N GLY A 49 0.52 4.76 -15.76
CA GLY A 49 0.16 3.46 -16.31
C GLY A 49 -1.24 3.45 -16.92
N VAL A 50 -2.22 4.05 -16.26
CA VAL A 50 -3.62 4.09 -16.72
C VAL A 50 -3.79 4.93 -18.01
N LEU A 51 -2.85 5.81 -18.36
CA LEU A 51 -2.86 6.51 -19.67
C LEU A 51 -2.87 5.54 -20.87
N ILE A 52 -2.47 4.28 -20.68
CA ILE A 52 -2.49 3.27 -21.74
C ILE A 52 -3.94 2.85 -22.09
N VAL A 53 -4.86 2.96 -21.13
CA VAL A 53 -6.23 2.43 -21.25
C VAL A 53 -7.32 3.49 -21.10
N ALA A 54 -6.99 4.70 -20.67
CA ALA A 54 -7.95 5.80 -20.42
C ALA A 54 -7.38 7.15 -20.82
N PRO A 55 -8.23 8.15 -21.14
CA PRO A 55 -7.80 9.53 -21.39
C PRO A 55 -7.16 10.15 -20.14
N TRP A 56 -6.31 11.14 -20.36
CA TRP A 56 -5.44 11.70 -19.31
C TRP A 56 -6.23 12.24 -18.10
N GLU A 57 -7.40 12.83 -18.30
CA GLU A 57 -8.24 13.35 -17.20
C GLU A 57 -8.70 12.24 -16.28
N LEU A 58 -9.16 11.12 -16.85
CA LEU A 58 -9.63 9.96 -16.10
C LEU A 58 -8.43 9.20 -15.46
N ALA A 59 -7.31 9.11 -16.17
CA ALA A 59 -6.10 8.49 -15.64
C ALA A 59 -5.57 9.26 -14.42
N LEU A 60 -5.55 10.60 -14.47
CA LEU A 60 -5.16 11.44 -13.35
C LEU A 60 -6.14 11.29 -12.18
N LEU A 61 -7.45 11.38 -12.45
CA LEU A 61 -8.49 11.22 -11.42
C LEU A 61 -8.38 9.85 -10.73
N TYR A 62 -8.23 8.80 -11.52
CA TYR A 62 -8.08 7.43 -11.01
C TYR A 62 -6.82 7.30 -10.12
N GLY A 63 -5.67 7.80 -10.57
CA GLY A 63 -4.43 7.74 -9.80
C GLY A 63 -4.48 8.53 -8.50
N VAL A 64 -5.08 9.74 -8.52
CA VAL A 64 -5.26 10.56 -7.31
C VAL A 64 -6.21 9.88 -6.32
N LEU A 65 -7.36 9.38 -6.79
CA LEU A 65 -8.31 8.68 -5.94
C LEU A 65 -7.72 7.39 -5.37
N SER A 66 -7.08 6.59 -6.21
CA SER A 66 -6.40 5.35 -5.78
C SER A 66 -5.30 5.65 -4.75
N GLY A 67 -4.53 6.72 -4.95
CA GLY A 67 -3.54 7.17 -3.99
C GLY A 67 -4.14 7.60 -2.66
N ALA A 68 -5.23 8.37 -2.67
CA ALA A 68 -5.91 8.77 -1.44
C ALA A 68 -6.43 7.55 -0.66
N LEU A 69 -7.03 6.59 -1.35
CA LEU A 69 -7.49 5.33 -0.74
C LEU A 69 -6.29 4.49 -0.24
N HIS A 70 -5.21 4.42 -1.01
CA HIS A 70 -3.97 3.75 -0.60
C HIS A 70 -3.39 4.38 0.66
N TYR A 71 -3.35 5.72 0.74
CA TYR A 71 -2.92 6.42 1.96
C TYR A 71 -3.75 6.01 3.18
N LEU A 72 -5.07 5.97 3.05
CA LEU A 72 -5.96 5.61 4.16
C LEU A 72 -5.73 4.17 4.63
N VAL A 73 -5.60 3.23 3.69
CA VAL A 73 -5.33 1.82 4.02
C VAL A 73 -3.98 1.69 4.71
N ASP A 74 -2.91 2.19 4.10
CA ASP A 74 -1.56 2.15 4.67
C ASP A 74 -1.47 2.86 6.03
N PHE A 75 -2.17 3.99 6.18
CA PHE A 75 -2.23 4.70 7.45
C PHE A 75 -2.81 3.85 8.57
N CYS A 76 -3.87 3.09 8.28
CA CYS A 76 -4.52 2.22 9.26
C CYS A 76 -3.71 0.94 9.49
N THR A 77 -3.38 0.20 8.44
CA THR A 77 -2.76 -1.13 8.54
C THR A 77 -1.34 -1.09 9.09
N SER A 78 -0.52 -0.14 8.64
CA SER A 78 0.85 0.00 9.15
C SER A 78 0.90 0.32 10.64
N ARG A 79 -0.07 1.11 11.16
CA ARG A 79 -0.18 1.40 12.60
C ARG A 79 -0.67 0.21 13.41
N VAL A 80 -1.58 -0.59 12.86
CA VAL A 80 -2.00 -1.85 13.49
C VAL A 80 -0.83 -2.81 13.61
N ILE A 81 -0.05 -2.98 12.54
CA ILE A 81 1.17 -3.81 12.53
C ILE A 81 2.17 -3.31 13.59
N THR A 82 2.43 -2.01 13.62
CA THR A 82 3.35 -1.39 14.60
C THR A 82 2.84 -1.56 16.03
N TRP A 83 1.55 -1.36 16.27
CA TRP A 83 0.93 -1.55 17.58
C TRP A 83 1.07 -2.99 18.06
N GLN A 84 0.79 -3.96 17.20
CA GLN A 84 0.92 -5.38 17.51
C GLN A 84 2.37 -5.77 17.82
N ALA A 85 3.33 -5.30 17.01
CA ALA A 85 4.75 -5.53 17.26
C ALA A 85 5.24 -4.90 18.58
N ARG A 86 4.72 -3.72 18.95
CA ARG A 86 5.00 -3.08 20.24
C ARG A 86 4.43 -3.87 21.42
N LYS A 87 3.24 -4.43 21.28
CA LYS A 87 2.60 -5.26 22.31
C LYS A 87 3.42 -6.53 22.56
N LEU A 88 3.92 -7.17 21.52
CA LEU A 88 4.79 -8.34 21.64
C LEU A 88 6.14 -7.98 22.29
N LYS A 89 6.71 -6.81 21.97
CA LYS A 89 7.91 -6.29 22.63
C LYS A 89 7.77 -6.25 24.15
N MET A 90 6.61 -5.80 24.66
CA MET A 90 6.36 -5.72 26.10
C MET A 90 6.29 -7.10 26.77
N ILE A 91 5.94 -8.15 26.01
CA ILE A 91 5.82 -9.52 26.52
C ILE A 91 7.16 -10.27 26.48
N GLU A 92 7.98 -10.04 25.45
CA GLU A 92 9.16 -10.88 25.15
C GLU A 92 10.52 -10.23 25.44
N ASN A 93 10.56 -8.98 25.93
CA ASN A 93 11.82 -8.23 26.14
C ASN A 93 12.74 -8.15 24.89
N THR A 94 12.17 -8.12 23.69
CA THR A 94 12.88 -8.14 22.40
C THR A 94 13.20 -6.74 21.90
N GLU A 95 13.85 -5.91 22.72
CA GLU A 95 14.08 -4.48 22.42
C GLU A 95 14.91 -4.23 21.14
N ASP A 96 15.85 -5.13 20.86
CA ASP A 96 16.86 -4.94 19.82
C ASP A 96 16.45 -5.46 18.43
N LYS A 97 15.26 -6.09 18.28
CA LYS A 97 14.83 -6.65 16.99
C LYS A 97 14.01 -5.66 16.17
N PRO A 98 14.18 -5.62 14.82
CA PRO A 98 13.33 -4.88 13.92
C PRO A 98 11.83 -5.26 14.07
N ILE A 99 10.93 -4.35 13.79
CA ILE A 99 9.47 -4.54 13.97
C ILE A 99 8.96 -5.82 13.28
N PHE A 100 9.45 -6.10 12.08
CA PHE A 100 9.03 -7.28 11.31
C PHE A 100 9.57 -8.62 11.86
N GLU A 101 10.67 -8.61 12.62
CA GLU A 101 11.20 -9.81 13.27
C GLU A 101 10.52 -10.13 14.60
N ARG A 102 9.67 -9.25 15.10
CA ARG A 102 8.93 -9.42 16.36
C ARG A 102 7.58 -10.12 16.18
N LEU A 103 7.06 -10.13 14.96
CA LEU A 103 5.84 -10.85 14.61
C LEU A 103 6.21 -12.26 14.16
N ASP A 104 5.44 -13.25 14.62
CA ASP A 104 5.52 -14.57 14.02
C ASP A 104 5.11 -14.50 12.55
N ILE A 105 5.70 -15.36 11.72
CA ILE A 105 5.49 -15.38 10.28
C ILE A 105 4.00 -15.46 9.92
N TYR A 106 3.22 -16.24 10.66
CA TYR A 106 1.78 -16.38 10.38
C TYR A 106 1.03 -15.05 10.57
N SER A 107 1.20 -14.40 11.72
CA SER A 107 0.58 -13.09 12.01
C SER A 107 1.01 -12.03 11.00
N LEU A 108 2.28 -12.01 10.62
CA LEU A 108 2.78 -11.10 9.59
C LEU A 108 2.12 -11.35 8.23
N CYS A 109 2.04 -12.61 7.78
CA CYS A 109 1.40 -12.97 6.52
C CYS A 109 -0.10 -12.61 6.51
N VAL A 110 -0.82 -12.83 7.62
CA VAL A 110 -2.22 -12.47 7.73
C VAL A 110 -2.42 -10.96 7.63
N LEU A 111 -1.62 -10.16 8.35
CA LEU A 111 -1.71 -8.71 8.34
C LEU A 111 -1.37 -8.13 6.97
N LEU A 112 -0.31 -8.61 6.32
CA LEU A 112 0.05 -8.21 4.95
C LEU A 112 -1.03 -8.65 3.95
N GLY A 113 -1.61 -9.84 4.13
CA GLY A 113 -2.70 -10.33 3.29
C GLY A 113 -3.95 -9.44 3.38
N VAL A 114 -4.34 -9.04 4.59
CA VAL A 114 -5.47 -8.12 4.81
C VAL A 114 -5.18 -6.75 4.20
N ASP A 115 -3.98 -6.22 4.40
CA ASP A 115 -3.52 -4.97 3.82
C ASP A 115 -3.67 -4.99 2.29
N GLN A 116 -3.14 -6.01 1.64
CA GLN A 116 -3.20 -6.15 0.18
C GLN A 116 -4.63 -6.35 -0.34
N LEU A 117 -5.48 -7.09 0.37
CA LEU A 117 -6.89 -7.25 0.00
C LEU A 117 -7.63 -5.91 0.03
N LEU A 118 -7.38 -5.07 1.04
CA LEU A 118 -7.99 -3.74 1.14
C LEU A 118 -7.55 -2.83 -0.01
N HIS A 119 -6.26 -2.82 -0.35
CA HIS A 119 -5.74 -2.07 -1.49
C HIS A 119 -6.39 -2.51 -2.81
N GLN A 120 -6.43 -3.81 -3.07
CA GLN A 120 -7.04 -4.37 -4.27
C GLN A 120 -8.55 -4.07 -4.36
N ALA A 121 -9.26 -4.16 -3.23
CA ALA A 121 -10.68 -3.81 -3.17
C ALA A 121 -10.92 -2.32 -3.53
N CYS A 122 -10.09 -1.41 -3.00
CA CYS A 122 -10.15 0.01 -3.32
C CYS A 122 -9.89 0.28 -4.81
N LEU A 123 -8.86 -0.36 -5.40
CA LEU A 123 -8.56 -0.23 -6.83
C LEU A 123 -9.71 -0.72 -7.72
N ILE A 124 -10.28 -1.89 -7.40
CA ILE A 124 -11.40 -2.46 -8.15
C ILE A 124 -12.65 -1.58 -8.00
N ALA A 125 -12.92 -1.06 -6.81
CA ALA A 125 -14.05 -0.15 -6.58
C ALA A 125 -13.93 1.16 -7.37
N ALA A 126 -12.72 1.65 -7.61
CA ALA A 126 -12.48 2.84 -8.42
C ALA A 126 -12.48 2.56 -9.95
N LEU A 127 -12.45 1.29 -10.37
CA LEU A 127 -12.32 0.90 -11.77
C LEU A 127 -13.41 1.48 -12.72
N PRO A 128 -14.68 1.65 -12.29
CA PRO A 128 -15.71 2.24 -13.15
C PRO A 128 -15.39 3.66 -13.65
N LEU A 129 -14.41 4.34 -13.05
CA LEU A 129 -13.97 5.65 -13.51
C LEU A 129 -13.21 5.62 -14.84
N ILE A 130 -12.62 4.47 -15.20
CA ILE A 130 -11.76 4.32 -16.37
C ILE A 130 -12.27 3.26 -17.37
N LEU A 131 -13.41 2.63 -17.09
CA LEU A 131 -14.11 1.69 -17.96
C LEU A 131 -15.24 2.39 -18.71
#